data_879e26bc16e2df2061ca6347b813ac6c
#
_entry.id   879e26bc16e2df2061ca6347b813ac6c
#
_cell.length_a   1.000
_cell.length_b   1.000
_cell.length_c   1.000
_cell.angle_alpha   90.00
_cell.angle_beta   90.00
_cell.angle_gamma   90.00
#
_symmetry.space_group_name_H-M   'P 1'
#
loop_
_entity.id
_entity.type
_entity.pdbx_description
1 polymer ?
#
loop_
_entity_poly.entity_id
_entity_poly.type
_entity_poly.pdbx_seq_one_letter_code
_entity_poly.pdbx_strand_id
1 'polypeptide(L)'
;MQFPTNTKPMVWGAVVGAVACMIVGFSWGGWVTGGTARKDAATAAHDAVVVALAPICADRFRAQGDAPAKIAELAKASSWERGSVVEKSGYALMPGSKTTDSDVARACAEMLATPPTPKV
;
A
#
# COMPACT_ATOMS: atom_id res chain seq x y z
N MET A 1 41.30 -5.65 -35.15
CA MET A 1 41.38 -6.13 -33.75
C MET A 1 41.68 -7.62 -33.77
N GLN A 2 42.85 -8.02 -33.33
CA GLN A 2 43.16 -9.42 -33.15
C GLN A 2 42.66 -9.84 -31.78
N PHE A 3 41.65 -10.68 -31.73
CA PHE A 3 41.19 -11.27 -30.49
C PHE A 3 42.21 -12.32 -30.02
N PRO A 4 42.72 -12.23 -28.81
CA PRO A 4 43.68 -13.19 -28.29
C PRO A 4 43.06 -14.58 -28.28
N THR A 5 43.88 -15.62 -28.51
CA THR A 5 43.49 -17.03 -28.67
C THR A 5 42.77 -17.59 -27.43
N ASN A 6 42.76 -16.86 -26.31
CA ASN A 6 42.11 -17.21 -25.03
C ASN A 6 40.72 -16.59 -24.86
N THR A 7 40.09 -16.14 -25.94
CA THR A 7 38.76 -15.47 -25.85
C THR A 7 37.65 -16.43 -25.40
N LYS A 8 37.75 -17.72 -25.74
CA LYS A 8 36.73 -18.72 -25.36
C LYS A 8 36.57 -18.87 -23.85
N PRO A 9 37.61 -19.09 -23.04
CA PRO A 9 37.44 -19.22 -21.59
C PRO A 9 37.03 -17.88 -20.95
N MET A 10 37.44 -16.75 -21.53
CA MET A 10 37.06 -15.44 -21.04
C MET A 10 35.57 -15.15 -21.24
N VAL A 11 35.03 -15.50 -22.41
CA VAL A 11 33.59 -15.40 -22.70
C VAL A 11 32.77 -16.31 -21.80
N TRP A 12 33.21 -17.55 -21.60
CA TRP A 12 32.56 -18.48 -20.68
C TRP A 12 32.56 -17.97 -19.25
N GLY A 13 33.66 -17.43 -18.77
CA GLY A 13 33.76 -16.83 -17.46
C GLY A 13 32.80 -15.64 -17.29
N ALA A 14 32.70 -14.79 -18.28
CA ALA A 14 31.76 -13.66 -18.28
C ALA A 14 30.29 -14.13 -18.24
N VAL A 15 29.92 -15.14 -19.01
CA VAL A 15 28.57 -15.71 -19.02
C VAL A 15 28.23 -16.34 -17.68
N VAL A 16 29.11 -17.16 -17.13
CA VAL A 16 28.91 -17.80 -15.81
C VAL A 16 28.81 -16.73 -14.71
N GLY A 17 29.67 -15.74 -14.75
CA GLY A 17 29.64 -14.60 -13.80
C GLY A 17 28.35 -13.82 -13.88
N ALA A 18 27.84 -13.51 -15.08
CA ALA A 18 26.59 -12.83 -15.28
C ALA A 18 25.40 -13.63 -14.76
N VAL A 19 25.35 -14.93 -15.02
CA VAL A 19 24.29 -15.82 -14.50
C VAL A 19 24.34 -15.88 -12.97
N ALA A 20 25.52 -16.01 -12.38
CA ALA A 20 25.69 -15.99 -10.94
C ALA A 20 25.21 -14.67 -10.32
N CYS A 21 25.58 -13.54 -10.93
CA CYS A 21 25.10 -12.22 -10.49
C CYS A 21 23.57 -12.09 -10.56
N MET A 22 22.94 -12.61 -11.61
CA MET A 22 21.49 -12.62 -11.71
C MET A 22 20.84 -13.44 -10.60
N ILE A 23 21.34 -14.65 -10.37
CA ILE A 23 20.80 -15.54 -9.32
C ILE A 23 20.92 -14.85 -7.95
N VAL A 24 22.08 -14.33 -7.61
CA VAL A 24 22.32 -13.65 -6.34
C VAL A 24 21.48 -12.36 -6.26
N GLY A 25 21.44 -11.56 -7.32
CA GLY A 25 20.69 -10.32 -7.36
C GLY A 25 19.19 -10.51 -7.16
N PHE A 26 18.60 -11.51 -7.82
CA PHE A 26 17.16 -11.81 -7.68
C PHE A 26 16.81 -12.54 -6.38
N SER A 27 17.72 -13.36 -5.85
CA SER A 27 17.44 -14.13 -4.63
C SER A 27 17.73 -13.35 -3.34
N TRP A 28 18.76 -12.52 -3.34
CA TRP A 28 19.28 -11.86 -2.13
C TRP A 28 19.41 -10.34 -2.26
N GLY A 29 19.60 -9.84 -3.48
CA GLY A 29 19.86 -8.41 -3.72
C GLY A 29 18.60 -7.55 -3.87
N GLY A 30 17.41 -8.14 -3.81
CA GLY A 30 16.16 -7.41 -3.98
C GLY A 30 15.93 -6.89 -5.40
N TRP A 31 16.62 -7.43 -6.39
CA TRP A 31 16.42 -7.06 -7.78
C TRP A 31 15.05 -7.55 -8.23
N VAL A 32 14.27 -6.64 -8.81
CA VAL A 32 12.93 -6.92 -9.31
C VAL A 32 12.83 -6.60 -10.79
N THR A 33 11.96 -7.32 -11.48
CA THR A 33 11.66 -7.02 -12.89
C THR A 33 10.90 -5.69 -12.99
N GLY A 34 10.98 -5.03 -14.14
CA GLY A 34 10.29 -3.76 -14.37
C GLY A 34 8.78 -3.82 -14.12
N GLY A 35 8.12 -4.96 -14.39
CA GLY A 35 6.71 -5.17 -14.10
C GLY A 35 6.41 -5.20 -12.61
N THR A 36 7.23 -5.91 -11.83
CA THR A 36 7.12 -5.95 -10.36
C THR A 36 7.41 -4.57 -9.75
N ALA A 37 8.46 -3.89 -10.20
CA ALA A 37 8.79 -2.55 -9.73
C ALA A 37 7.64 -1.55 -9.96
N ARG A 38 6.93 -1.64 -11.08
CA ARG A 38 5.75 -0.79 -11.35
C ARG A 38 4.59 -1.11 -10.41
N LYS A 39 4.34 -2.38 -10.14
CA LYS A 39 3.30 -2.80 -9.18
C LYS A 39 3.64 -2.32 -7.78
N ASP A 40 4.87 -2.49 -7.35
CA ASP A 40 5.32 -2.07 -6.02
C ASP A 40 5.22 -0.56 -5.87
N ALA A 41 5.61 0.21 -6.89
CA ALA A 41 5.47 1.66 -6.91
C ALA A 41 4.01 2.10 -6.87
N ALA A 42 3.13 1.44 -7.63
CA ALA A 42 1.70 1.74 -7.64
C ALA A 42 1.05 1.42 -6.29
N THR A 43 1.40 0.28 -5.68
CA THR A 43 0.93 -0.11 -4.36
C THR A 43 1.40 0.87 -3.30
N ALA A 44 2.68 1.23 -3.31
CA ALA A 44 3.24 2.21 -2.37
C ALA A 44 2.58 3.59 -2.50
N ALA A 45 2.30 4.03 -3.72
CA ALA A 45 1.59 5.28 -3.98
C ALA A 45 0.14 5.22 -3.47
N HIS A 46 -0.56 4.11 -3.72
CA HIS A 46 -1.91 3.89 -3.21
C HIS A 46 -1.94 3.86 -1.68
N ASP A 47 -1.04 3.13 -1.04
CA ASP A 47 -0.94 3.05 0.41
C ASP A 47 -0.65 4.42 1.04
N ALA A 48 0.19 5.23 0.42
CA ALA A 48 0.46 6.60 0.85
C ALA A 48 -0.80 7.47 0.78
N VAL A 49 -1.61 7.32 -0.26
CA VAL A 49 -2.90 8.02 -0.40
C VAL A 49 -3.88 7.58 0.69
N VAL A 50 -3.99 6.29 0.96
CA VAL A 50 -4.83 5.74 2.03
C VAL A 50 -4.41 6.32 3.39
N VAL A 51 -3.12 6.31 3.70
CA VAL A 51 -2.58 6.86 4.96
C VAL A 51 -2.85 8.37 5.09
N ALA A 52 -2.83 9.11 3.98
CA ALA A 52 -3.10 10.55 3.97
C ALA A 52 -4.60 10.87 4.11
N LEU A 53 -5.46 10.09 3.47
CA LEU A 53 -6.91 10.36 3.41
C LEU A 53 -7.70 9.78 4.59
N ALA A 54 -7.24 8.69 5.18
CA ALA A 54 -7.94 8.05 6.30
C ALA A 54 -8.15 8.98 7.51
N PRO A 55 -7.14 9.76 7.97
CA PRO A 55 -7.34 10.74 9.04
C PRO A 55 -8.38 11.81 8.71
N ILE A 56 -8.40 12.28 7.46
CA ILE A 56 -9.36 13.28 7.00
C ILE A 56 -10.80 12.72 7.08
N CYS A 57 -10.99 11.50 6.62
CA CYS A 57 -12.26 10.77 6.73
C CYS A 57 -12.67 10.64 8.21
N ALA A 58 -11.79 10.22 9.07
CA ALA A 58 -12.05 10.05 10.50
C ALA A 58 -12.43 11.35 11.18
N ASP A 59 -11.76 12.45 10.88
CA ASP A 59 -12.05 13.77 11.44
C ASP A 59 -13.42 14.27 10.97
N ARG A 60 -13.73 14.10 9.70
CA ARG A 60 -15.05 14.45 9.15
C ARG A 60 -16.16 13.65 9.80
N PHE A 61 -15.94 12.37 10.04
CA PHE A 61 -16.90 11.51 10.71
C PHE A 61 -17.11 11.93 12.18
N ARG A 62 -16.05 12.26 12.91
CA ARG A 62 -16.12 12.73 14.30
C ARG A 62 -16.78 14.11 14.44
N ALA A 63 -16.78 14.89 13.40
CA ALA A 63 -17.41 16.22 13.39
C ALA A 63 -18.94 16.17 13.40
N GLN A 64 -19.55 14.99 13.18
CA GLN A 64 -21.00 14.81 13.26
C GLN A 64 -21.51 14.92 14.71
N GLY A 65 -22.73 15.43 14.90
CA GLY A 65 -23.34 15.53 16.21
C GLY A 65 -23.64 14.18 16.87
N ASP A 66 -23.90 13.15 16.08
CA ASP A 66 -24.20 11.77 16.52
C ASP A 66 -22.99 10.82 16.38
N ALA A 67 -21.79 11.36 16.18
CA ALA A 67 -20.57 10.59 16.01
C ALA A 67 -20.32 9.55 17.12
N PRO A 68 -20.47 9.84 18.43
CA PRO A 68 -20.26 8.86 19.48
C PRO A 68 -21.12 7.61 19.34
N ALA A 69 -22.40 7.76 18.98
CA ALA A 69 -23.31 6.63 18.78
C ALA A 69 -22.91 5.78 17.57
N LYS A 70 -22.56 6.42 16.46
CA LYS A 70 -22.11 5.75 15.23
C LYS A 70 -20.77 5.05 15.39
N ILE A 71 -19.85 5.64 16.14
CA ILE A 71 -18.55 5.02 16.48
C ILE A 71 -18.77 3.78 17.35
N ALA A 72 -19.71 3.82 18.29
CA ALA A 72 -20.07 2.68 19.12
C ALA A 72 -20.65 1.53 18.28
N GLU A 73 -21.48 1.83 17.27
CA GLU A 73 -21.99 0.84 16.32
C GLU A 73 -20.87 0.25 15.48
N LEU A 74 -19.93 1.07 15.01
CA LEU A 74 -18.75 0.62 14.27
C LEU A 74 -17.90 -0.33 15.10
N ALA A 75 -17.70 -0.06 16.37
CA ALA A 75 -16.92 -0.91 17.27
C ALA A 75 -17.56 -2.29 17.46
N LYS A 76 -18.88 -2.39 17.39
CA LYS A 76 -19.62 -3.66 17.46
C LYS A 76 -19.61 -4.44 16.15
N ALA A 77 -19.43 -3.78 15.01
CA ALA A 77 -19.39 -4.42 13.72
C ALA A 77 -18.10 -5.23 13.55
N SER A 78 -18.17 -6.31 12.78
CA SER A 78 -16.98 -7.08 12.40
C SER A 78 -16.03 -6.24 11.53
N SER A 79 -14.74 -6.58 11.57
CA SER A 79 -13.71 -5.79 10.89
C SER A 79 -13.97 -5.60 9.38
N TRP A 80 -14.55 -6.60 8.71
CA TRP A 80 -14.89 -6.49 7.28
C TRP A 80 -16.11 -5.62 7.01
N GLU A 81 -17.04 -5.52 7.97
CA GLU A 81 -18.27 -4.72 7.84
C GLU A 81 -18.05 -3.24 8.11
N ARG A 82 -17.06 -2.91 8.94
CA ARG A 82 -16.74 -1.52 9.31
C ARG A 82 -16.47 -0.63 8.10
N GLY A 83 -15.68 -1.12 7.15
CA GLY A 83 -15.40 -0.42 5.90
C GLY A 83 -16.68 -0.09 5.13
N SER A 84 -17.58 -1.05 5.00
CA SER A 84 -18.87 -0.87 4.31
C SER A 84 -19.77 0.15 4.99
N VAL A 85 -19.78 0.20 6.32
CA VAL A 85 -20.56 1.17 7.07
C VAL A 85 -20.05 2.59 6.82
N VAL A 86 -18.74 2.79 6.83
CA VAL A 86 -18.13 4.10 6.54
C VAL A 86 -18.34 4.49 5.07
N GLU A 87 -18.23 3.54 4.15
CA GLU A 87 -18.48 3.78 2.73
C GLU A 87 -19.91 4.24 2.48
N LYS A 88 -20.90 3.61 3.08
CA LYS A 88 -22.30 3.98 3.00
C LYS A 88 -22.62 5.34 3.63
N SER A 89 -21.84 5.76 4.62
CA SER A 89 -22.01 7.05 5.27
C SER A 89 -21.63 8.25 4.37
N GLY A 90 -20.83 8.01 3.33
CA GLY A 90 -20.37 9.05 2.40
C GLY A 90 -19.16 9.85 2.88
N TYR A 91 -18.67 9.66 4.10
CA TYR A 91 -17.54 10.42 4.65
C TYR A 91 -16.18 9.99 4.08
N ALA A 92 -16.08 8.78 3.54
CA ALA A 92 -14.91 8.29 2.84
C ALA A 92 -14.81 8.83 1.39
N LEU A 93 -15.89 9.44 0.88
CA LEU A 93 -15.86 10.06 -0.45
C LEU A 93 -15.10 11.38 -0.37
N MET A 94 -13.99 11.44 -1.08
CA MET A 94 -13.15 12.64 -1.11
C MET A 94 -13.67 13.66 -2.13
N PRO A 95 -13.49 14.97 -1.90
CA PRO A 95 -13.84 16.00 -2.86
C PRO A 95 -13.17 15.75 -4.21
N GLY A 96 -13.95 15.76 -5.28
CA GLY A 96 -13.48 15.49 -6.63
C GLY A 96 -13.48 14.01 -7.03
N SER A 97 -13.72 13.09 -6.12
CA SER A 97 -13.87 11.68 -6.43
C SER A 97 -15.32 11.32 -6.69
N LYS A 98 -15.56 10.50 -7.70
CA LYS A 98 -16.91 10.00 -8.03
C LYS A 98 -17.28 8.74 -7.25
N THR A 99 -16.28 8.02 -6.78
CA THR A 99 -16.43 6.75 -6.07
C THR A 99 -15.60 6.76 -4.79
N THR A 100 -16.08 6.04 -3.80
CA THR A 100 -15.37 5.84 -2.55
C THR A 100 -14.29 4.76 -2.74
N ASP A 101 -13.08 5.04 -2.28
CA ASP A 101 -12.02 4.04 -2.19
C ASP A 101 -12.27 3.15 -0.97
N SER A 102 -12.45 1.85 -1.20
CA SER A 102 -12.74 0.88 -0.14
C SER A 102 -11.61 0.75 0.87
N ASP A 103 -10.36 0.94 0.46
CA ASP A 103 -9.21 0.88 1.35
C ASP A 103 -9.14 2.11 2.26
N VAL A 104 -9.48 3.27 1.74
CA VAL A 104 -9.64 4.50 2.54
C VAL A 104 -10.78 4.34 3.55
N ALA A 105 -11.92 3.80 3.13
CA ALA A 105 -13.07 3.56 3.99
C ALA A 105 -12.72 2.57 5.12
N ARG A 106 -11.99 1.51 4.80
CA ARG A 106 -11.53 0.52 5.79
C ARG A 106 -10.55 1.13 6.79
N ALA A 107 -9.56 1.85 6.32
CA ALA A 107 -8.57 2.53 7.18
C ALA A 107 -9.24 3.58 8.07
N CYS A 108 -10.18 4.35 7.54
CA CYS A 108 -10.99 5.30 8.29
C CYS A 108 -11.79 4.60 9.40
N ALA A 109 -12.46 3.50 9.07
CA ALA A 109 -13.24 2.71 10.03
C ALA A 109 -12.37 2.15 11.16
N GLU A 110 -11.19 1.67 10.85
CA GLU A 110 -10.22 1.19 11.85
C GLU A 110 -9.76 2.32 12.79
N MET A 111 -9.50 3.49 12.25
CA MET A 111 -9.14 4.67 13.06
C MET A 111 -10.28 5.13 13.97
N LEU A 112 -11.53 5.00 13.51
CA LEU A 112 -12.71 5.34 14.30
C LEU A 112 -13.03 4.31 15.39
N ALA A 113 -12.83 3.02 15.09
CA ALA A 113 -13.06 1.93 16.02
C ALA A 113 -11.98 1.83 17.10
N THR A 114 -10.76 2.28 16.80
CA THR A 114 -9.65 2.30 17.74
C THR A 114 -9.60 3.66 18.44
N PRO A 115 -9.68 3.73 19.78
CA PRO A 115 -9.56 5.01 20.47
C PRO A 115 -8.19 5.64 20.17
N PRO A 116 -8.13 6.98 20.00
CA PRO A 116 -6.88 7.64 19.73
C PRO A 116 -5.91 7.39 20.88
N THR A 117 -4.80 6.73 20.59
CA THR A 117 -3.71 6.64 21.53
C THR A 117 -3.16 8.05 21.76
N PRO A 118 -3.09 8.53 22.99
CA PRO A 118 -2.46 9.82 23.23
C PRO A 118 -1.03 9.76 22.74
N LYS A 119 -0.70 10.63 21.79
CA LYS A 119 0.69 10.82 21.40
C LYS A 119 1.41 11.44 22.58
N VAL A 120 2.24 10.62 23.17
CA VAL A 120 3.18 11.07 24.19
C VAL A 120 4.30 11.83 23.55
#